data_79ba8daa4e062e12b57f4c37aef98864
#
_entry.id   79ba8daa4e062e12b57f4c37aef98864
#
_cell.length_a   1.000
_cell.length_b   1.000
_cell.length_c   1.000
_cell.angle_alpha   90.00
_cell.angle_beta   90.00
_cell.angle_gamma   90.00
#
_symmetry.space_group_name_H-M   'P 1'
#
loop_
_entity.id
_entity.type
_entity.pdbx_description
1 polymer ?
#
loop_
_entity_poly.entity_id
_entity_poly.type
_entity_poly.pdbx_seq_one_letter_code
_entity_poly.pdbx_strand_id
1 'polypeptide(L)'
;DRDSQRVLHDVSNEMKNLVKEHNIACLLVGLPYTEEVLKVNEQFGSLFGDPYVLEPFQWNENSPETVHEFRTFLQQVESQLPFAARNRLSSRDMAWRCFVASHGKVGYIMRLLRRAAEMGVRQSQSGLTQQLLFAAFEHTLAGKRRQLANPFGQDIPTQAGPEEEEYWPIRRRTGT
;
A
#
# COMPACT_ATOMS: atom_id res chain seq x y z
N ASP A 1 25.38 11.85 -6.18
CA ASP A 1 26.40 11.36 -7.11
C ASP A 1 26.14 12.00 -8.48
N ARG A 2 27.22 12.62 -9.08
CA ARG A 2 27.10 13.36 -10.37
C ARG A 2 26.58 12.46 -11.50
N ASP A 3 26.96 11.20 -11.48
CA ASP A 3 26.53 10.24 -12.52
C ASP A 3 25.04 9.93 -12.41
N SER A 4 24.49 9.80 -11.23
CA SER A 4 23.05 9.58 -11.03
C SER A 4 22.22 10.79 -11.48
N GLN A 5 22.66 12.00 -11.22
CA GLN A 5 21.99 13.21 -11.69
C GLN A 5 22.02 13.35 -13.21
N ARG A 6 23.15 13.01 -13.83
CA ARG A 6 23.28 13.01 -15.27
C ARG A 6 22.32 12.01 -15.93
N VAL A 7 22.27 10.78 -15.43
CA VAL A 7 21.34 9.76 -15.93
C VAL A 7 19.88 10.21 -15.78
N LEU A 8 19.52 10.77 -14.62
CA LEU A 8 18.15 11.29 -14.42
C LEU A 8 17.81 12.43 -15.38
N HIS A 9 18.75 13.32 -15.66
CA HIS A 9 18.56 14.40 -16.60
C HIS A 9 18.40 13.89 -18.04
N ASP A 10 19.22 12.91 -18.47
CA ASP A 10 19.14 12.32 -19.80
C ASP A 10 17.80 11.58 -19.98
N VAL A 11 17.38 10.77 -19.00
CA VAL A 11 16.08 10.09 -19.01
C VAL A 11 14.92 11.09 -19.07
N SER A 12 14.95 12.16 -18.28
CA SER A 12 13.89 13.18 -18.32
C SER A 12 13.82 13.91 -19.65
N ASN A 13 14.93 14.15 -20.32
CA ASN A 13 14.97 14.75 -21.66
C ASN A 13 14.35 13.82 -22.71
N GLU A 14 14.71 12.54 -22.71
CA GLU A 14 14.13 11.55 -23.62
C GLU A 14 12.62 11.41 -23.42
N MET A 15 12.15 11.32 -22.17
CA MET A 15 10.73 11.28 -21.86
C MET A 15 9.98 12.54 -22.30
N LYS A 16 10.59 13.73 -22.08
CA LYS A 16 10.04 15.01 -22.54
C LYS A 16 9.85 15.01 -24.06
N ASN A 17 10.87 14.59 -24.81
CA ASN A 17 10.82 14.55 -26.26
C ASN A 17 9.72 13.58 -26.74
N LEU A 18 9.65 12.40 -26.13
CA LEU A 18 8.65 11.39 -26.45
C LEU A 18 7.21 11.92 -26.23
N VAL A 19 6.95 12.59 -25.12
CA VAL A 19 5.64 13.18 -24.83
C VAL A 19 5.30 14.30 -25.82
N LYS A 20 6.26 15.21 -26.11
CA LYS A 20 6.01 16.38 -26.97
C LYS A 20 5.91 16.01 -28.45
N GLU A 21 6.82 15.19 -28.96
CA GLU A 21 6.90 14.87 -30.39
C GLU A 21 5.76 13.94 -30.84
N HIS A 22 5.32 13.05 -29.94
CA HIS A 22 4.29 12.08 -30.28
C HIS A 22 2.90 12.40 -29.69
N ASN A 23 2.77 13.51 -28.99
CA ASN A 23 1.50 13.95 -28.34
C ASN A 23 0.86 12.84 -27.51
N ILE A 24 1.67 12.12 -26.71
CA ILE A 24 1.24 10.99 -25.91
C ILE A 24 0.77 11.48 -24.53
N ALA A 25 -0.39 11.01 -24.08
CA ALA A 25 -0.79 11.19 -22.69
C ALA A 25 0.11 10.36 -21.78
N CYS A 26 0.72 10.97 -20.78
CA CYS A 26 1.65 10.33 -19.86
C CYS A 26 1.13 10.44 -18.41
N LEU A 27 1.09 9.31 -17.72
CA LEU A 27 0.80 9.23 -16.30
C LEU A 27 2.04 8.69 -15.58
N LEU A 28 2.62 9.50 -14.69
CA LEU A 28 3.72 9.08 -13.83
C LEU A 28 3.15 8.59 -12.49
N VAL A 29 3.49 7.36 -12.12
CA VAL A 29 3.10 6.77 -10.84
C VAL A 29 4.38 6.30 -10.15
N GLY A 30 4.56 6.71 -8.90
CA GLY A 30 5.76 6.36 -8.17
C GLY A 30 5.68 6.69 -6.69
N LEU A 31 6.77 6.48 -5.99
CA LEU A 31 6.94 6.87 -4.60
C LEU A 31 7.33 8.35 -4.50
N PRO A 32 7.20 9.01 -3.33
CA PRO A 32 7.44 10.44 -3.19
C PRO A 32 8.77 10.94 -3.75
N TYR A 33 9.83 10.14 -3.66
CA TYR A 33 11.14 10.49 -4.23
C TYR A 33 11.16 10.52 -5.77
N THR A 34 10.15 9.94 -6.44
CA THR A 34 10.03 10.01 -7.91
C THR A 34 9.82 11.46 -8.39
N GLU A 35 9.32 12.33 -7.52
CA GLU A 35 9.25 13.78 -7.82
C GLU A 35 10.62 14.41 -8.11
N GLU A 36 11.71 13.83 -7.59
CA GLU A 36 13.05 14.32 -7.89
C GLU A 36 13.37 14.29 -9.38
N VAL A 37 12.80 13.32 -10.11
CA VAL A 37 12.95 13.24 -11.58
C VAL A 37 12.31 14.45 -12.27
N LEU A 38 11.18 14.94 -11.75
CA LEU A 38 10.51 16.13 -12.27
C LEU A 38 11.27 17.42 -11.91
N LYS A 39 11.90 17.46 -10.74
CA LYS A 39 12.67 18.62 -10.25
C LYS A 39 14.02 18.78 -10.96
N VAL A 40 14.63 17.69 -11.42
CA VAL A 40 15.92 17.73 -12.15
C VAL A 40 15.78 18.44 -13.50
N ASN A 41 14.60 18.39 -14.12
CA ASN A 41 14.33 19.02 -15.40
C ASN A 41 13.00 19.80 -15.35
N GLU A 42 13.10 21.10 -15.14
CA GLU A 42 11.94 22.00 -15.05
C GLU A 42 11.04 21.94 -16.31
N GLN A 43 11.62 21.77 -17.49
CA GLN A 43 10.86 21.66 -18.74
C GLN A 43 10.08 20.37 -18.84
N PHE A 44 10.60 19.28 -18.24
CA PHE A 44 9.90 18.03 -18.13
C PHE A 44 8.82 18.11 -17.04
N GLY A 45 9.16 18.65 -15.88
CA GLY A 45 8.22 18.87 -14.78
C GLY A 45 7.01 19.70 -15.18
N SER A 46 7.21 20.75 -16.02
CA SER A 46 6.12 21.62 -16.50
C SER A 46 5.10 20.94 -17.42
N LEU A 47 5.36 19.71 -17.89
CA LEU A 47 4.39 18.92 -18.66
C LEU A 47 3.34 18.23 -17.78
N PHE A 48 3.58 18.16 -16.49
CA PHE A 48 2.70 17.53 -15.52
C PHE A 48 2.06 18.58 -14.62
N GLY A 49 0.84 18.31 -14.19
CA GLY A 49 0.18 19.11 -13.16
C GLY A 49 0.71 18.77 -11.75
N ASP A 50 0.02 19.29 -10.75
CA ASP A 50 0.36 18.99 -9.36
C ASP A 50 0.24 17.50 -9.06
N PRO A 51 1.16 16.93 -8.26
CA PRO A 51 1.11 15.51 -7.92
C PRO A 51 -0.11 15.19 -7.04
N TYR A 52 -0.76 14.09 -7.37
CA TYR A 52 -1.82 13.54 -6.52
C TYR A 52 -1.23 12.49 -5.58
N VAL A 53 -1.28 12.75 -4.28
CA VAL A 53 -0.75 11.84 -3.25
C VAL A 53 -1.86 10.89 -2.79
N LEU A 54 -1.59 9.59 -2.90
CA LEU A 54 -2.46 8.53 -2.37
C LEU A 54 -2.00 8.20 -0.94
N GLU A 55 -2.68 8.78 0.03
CA GLU A 55 -2.41 8.50 1.44
C GLU A 55 -2.91 7.09 1.84
N PRO A 56 -2.25 6.44 2.82
CA PRO A 56 -2.80 5.24 3.43
C PRO A 56 -4.17 5.51 4.05
N PHE A 57 -5.03 4.50 4.08
CA PHE A 57 -6.28 4.59 4.82
C PHE A 57 -6.01 4.97 6.28
N GLN A 58 -6.90 5.80 6.81
CA GLN A 58 -6.85 6.21 8.21
C GLN A 58 -7.91 5.44 9.02
N TRP A 59 -7.66 5.31 10.32
CA TRP A 59 -8.64 4.81 11.27
C TRP A 59 -8.72 5.77 12.44
N ASN A 60 -9.72 6.61 12.44
CA ASN A 60 -9.93 7.60 13.49
C ASN A 60 -11.36 7.47 14.05
N GLU A 61 -11.48 7.05 15.31
CA GLU A 61 -12.77 6.88 15.97
C GLU A 61 -13.53 8.21 16.11
N ASN A 62 -12.84 9.35 16.10
CA ASN A 62 -13.44 10.67 16.11
C ASN A 62 -13.87 11.16 14.71
N SER A 63 -13.52 10.43 13.67
CA SER A 63 -13.88 10.70 12.26
C SER A 63 -14.43 9.42 11.64
N PRO A 64 -15.71 9.09 11.84
CA PRO A 64 -16.32 7.85 11.40
C PRO A 64 -16.19 7.59 9.89
N GLU A 65 -16.02 8.65 9.09
CA GLU A 65 -15.84 8.57 7.64
C GLU A 65 -14.60 7.76 7.28
N THR A 66 -13.49 7.93 8.00
CA THR A 66 -12.24 7.20 7.76
C THR A 66 -12.42 5.69 7.96
N VAL A 67 -13.11 5.32 9.02
CA VAL A 67 -13.45 3.92 9.32
C VAL A 67 -14.40 3.36 8.27
N HIS A 68 -15.39 4.16 7.84
CA HIS A 68 -16.35 3.76 6.82
C HIS A 68 -15.66 3.53 5.47
N GLU A 69 -14.79 4.44 5.06
CA GLU A 69 -14.03 4.36 3.82
C GLU A 69 -13.19 3.07 3.76
N PHE A 70 -12.44 2.78 4.80
CA PHE A 70 -11.64 1.57 4.89
C PHE A 70 -12.50 0.29 4.85
N ARG A 71 -13.62 0.27 5.56
CA ARG A 71 -14.56 -0.86 5.54
C ARG A 71 -15.23 -1.05 4.18
N THR A 72 -15.56 0.05 3.49
CA THR A 72 -16.09 0.00 2.12
C THR A 72 -15.09 -0.58 1.15
N PHE A 73 -13.82 -0.17 1.25
CA PHE A 73 -12.74 -0.77 0.49
C PHE A 73 -12.65 -2.29 0.72
N LEU A 74 -12.64 -2.74 1.98
CA LEU A 74 -12.62 -4.16 2.30
C LEU A 74 -13.84 -4.92 1.77
N GLN A 75 -15.02 -4.31 1.79
CA GLN A 75 -16.23 -4.89 1.22
C GLN A 75 -16.12 -5.08 -0.30
N GLN A 76 -15.55 -4.10 -1.00
CA GLN A 76 -15.30 -4.21 -2.43
C GLN A 76 -14.30 -5.33 -2.74
N VAL A 77 -13.20 -5.42 -1.98
CA VAL A 77 -12.24 -6.52 -2.13
C VAL A 77 -12.90 -7.86 -1.85
N GLU A 78 -13.70 -7.96 -0.78
CA GLU A 78 -14.43 -9.17 -0.42
C GLU A 78 -15.31 -9.68 -1.57
N SER A 79 -15.97 -8.77 -2.29
CA SER A 79 -16.84 -9.13 -3.42
C SER A 79 -16.10 -9.74 -4.62
N GLN A 80 -14.77 -9.56 -4.69
CA GLN A 80 -13.92 -10.09 -5.75
C GLN A 80 -13.20 -11.38 -5.35
N LEU A 81 -13.35 -11.83 -4.11
CA LEU A 81 -12.71 -13.06 -3.65
C LEU A 81 -13.43 -14.30 -4.20
N PRO A 82 -12.66 -15.37 -4.54
CA PRO A 82 -13.22 -16.57 -5.17
C PRO A 82 -13.87 -17.53 -4.15
N PHE A 83 -14.68 -17.00 -3.24
CA PHE A 83 -15.33 -17.77 -2.19
C PHE A 83 -16.84 -17.64 -2.24
N ALA A 84 -17.54 -18.77 -2.01
CA ALA A 84 -19.00 -18.78 -1.97
C ALA A 84 -19.57 -18.17 -0.67
N ALA A 85 -18.85 -18.29 0.44
CA ALA A 85 -19.26 -17.75 1.73
C ALA A 85 -18.81 -16.28 1.89
N ARG A 86 -19.65 -15.47 2.55
CA ARG A 86 -19.26 -14.11 2.94
C ARG A 86 -18.19 -14.17 4.02
N ASN A 87 -17.08 -13.46 3.77
CA ASN A 87 -15.90 -13.50 4.64
C ASN A 87 -15.97 -12.49 5.80
N ARG A 88 -16.92 -11.56 5.76
CA ARG A 88 -17.13 -10.51 6.76
C ARG A 88 -15.88 -9.63 7.02
N LEU A 89 -15.05 -9.42 6.00
CA LEU A 89 -13.86 -8.58 6.10
C LEU A 89 -14.21 -7.14 6.50
N SER A 90 -15.37 -6.66 6.06
CA SER A 90 -15.88 -5.31 6.36
C SER A 90 -16.54 -5.20 7.74
N SER A 91 -16.67 -6.30 8.54
CA SER A 91 -17.10 -6.18 9.94
C SER A 91 -16.11 -5.31 10.72
N ARG A 92 -16.59 -4.56 11.74
CA ARG A 92 -15.73 -3.62 12.47
C ARG A 92 -14.50 -4.29 13.07
N ASP A 93 -14.68 -5.45 13.70
CA ASP A 93 -13.59 -6.22 14.30
C ASP A 93 -12.57 -6.68 13.26
N MET A 94 -13.01 -7.33 12.18
CA MET A 94 -12.11 -7.82 11.15
C MET A 94 -11.43 -6.69 10.39
N ALA A 95 -12.14 -5.62 10.10
CA ALA A 95 -11.59 -4.44 9.46
C ALA A 95 -10.50 -3.79 10.35
N TRP A 96 -10.75 -3.70 11.66
CA TRP A 96 -9.74 -3.21 12.60
C TRP A 96 -8.47 -4.08 12.58
N ARG A 97 -8.62 -5.40 12.65
CA ARG A 97 -7.48 -6.33 12.54
C ARG A 97 -6.70 -6.16 11.23
N CYS A 98 -7.40 -5.99 10.11
CA CYS A 98 -6.80 -5.69 8.82
C CYS A 98 -6.06 -4.36 8.81
N PHE A 99 -6.64 -3.32 9.44
CA PHE A 99 -6.01 -2.01 9.59
C PHE A 99 -4.73 -2.12 10.42
N VAL A 100 -4.79 -2.75 11.59
CA VAL A 100 -3.61 -2.97 12.44
C VAL A 100 -2.51 -3.72 11.69
N ALA A 101 -2.87 -4.78 10.95
CA ALA A 101 -1.91 -5.56 10.17
C ALA A 101 -1.20 -4.75 9.10
N SER A 102 -1.89 -3.80 8.47
CA SER A 102 -1.42 -3.07 7.29
C SER A 102 -1.06 -1.62 7.54
N HIS A 103 -1.49 -1.06 8.67
CA HIS A 103 -1.44 0.38 8.96
C HIS A 103 -2.10 1.21 7.85
N GLY A 104 -3.21 0.70 7.29
CA GLY A 104 -3.94 1.31 6.19
C GLY A 104 -3.26 1.24 4.81
N LYS A 105 -2.06 0.69 4.70
CA LYS A 105 -1.32 0.58 3.43
C LYS A 105 -1.95 -0.49 2.53
N VAL A 106 -2.53 -0.07 1.40
CA VAL A 106 -3.23 -0.95 0.44
C VAL A 106 -2.35 -2.13 0.00
N GLY A 107 -1.06 -1.88 -0.27
CA GLY A 107 -0.13 -2.93 -0.69
C GLY A 107 0.02 -4.05 0.34
N TYR A 108 -0.01 -3.74 1.63
CA TYR A 108 0.06 -4.74 2.71
C TYR A 108 -1.27 -5.50 2.83
N ILE A 109 -2.41 -4.80 2.76
CA ILE A 109 -3.73 -5.44 2.79
C ILE A 109 -3.87 -6.42 1.64
N MET A 110 -3.58 -5.99 0.42
CA MET A 110 -3.72 -6.84 -0.77
C MET A 110 -2.76 -8.04 -0.74
N ARG A 111 -1.55 -7.88 -0.21
CA ARG A 111 -0.61 -9.00 -0.02
C ARG A 111 -1.15 -10.02 0.97
N LEU A 112 -1.67 -9.54 2.10
CA LEU A 112 -2.28 -10.38 3.14
C LEU A 112 -3.47 -11.16 2.59
N LEU A 113 -4.44 -10.47 2.00
CA LEU A 113 -5.69 -11.06 1.51
C LEU A 113 -5.44 -12.04 0.35
N ARG A 114 -4.54 -11.70 -0.58
CA ARG A 114 -4.15 -12.60 -1.66
C ARG A 114 -3.55 -13.90 -1.11
N ARG A 115 -2.63 -13.79 -0.15
CA ARG A 115 -2.03 -14.98 0.46
C ARG A 115 -3.04 -15.83 1.21
N ALA A 116 -3.91 -15.20 1.98
CA ALA A 116 -4.99 -15.91 2.69
C ALA A 116 -5.95 -16.61 1.71
N ALA A 117 -6.30 -15.94 0.60
CA ALA A 117 -7.14 -16.53 -0.44
C ALA A 117 -6.47 -17.71 -1.13
N GLU A 118 -5.19 -17.61 -1.51
CA GLU A 118 -4.42 -18.72 -2.08
C GLU A 118 -4.42 -19.95 -1.14
N MET A 119 -4.19 -19.71 0.14
CA MET A 119 -4.21 -20.80 1.16
C MET A 119 -5.60 -21.39 1.31
N GLY A 120 -6.64 -20.54 1.35
CA GLY A 120 -8.04 -20.97 1.46
C GLY A 120 -8.47 -21.85 0.28
N VAL A 121 -8.16 -21.44 -0.95
CA VAL A 121 -8.45 -22.22 -2.17
C VAL A 121 -7.73 -23.56 -2.14
N ARG A 122 -6.43 -23.59 -1.79
CA ARG A 122 -5.66 -24.85 -1.69
C ARG A 122 -6.21 -25.81 -0.65
N GLN A 123 -6.85 -25.29 0.41
CA GLN A 123 -7.45 -26.07 1.48
C GLN A 123 -8.94 -26.34 1.25
N SER A 124 -9.48 -26.01 0.07
CA SER A 124 -10.90 -26.15 -0.28
C SER A 124 -11.86 -25.50 0.74
N GLN A 125 -11.43 -24.38 1.31
CA GLN A 125 -12.25 -23.61 2.24
C GLN A 125 -13.35 -22.86 1.49
N SER A 126 -14.52 -22.73 2.10
CA SER A 126 -15.65 -21.98 1.52
C SER A 126 -15.53 -20.47 1.68
N GLY A 127 -14.59 -19.98 2.49
CA GLY A 127 -14.38 -18.55 2.78
C GLY A 127 -13.07 -18.28 3.51
N LEU A 128 -12.74 -17.01 3.67
CA LEU A 128 -11.59 -16.58 4.49
C LEU A 128 -11.94 -16.69 5.98
N THR A 129 -11.18 -17.49 6.68
CA THR A 129 -11.26 -17.60 8.14
C THR A 129 -10.20 -16.73 8.81
N GLN A 130 -10.43 -16.39 10.08
CA GLN A 130 -9.43 -15.70 10.90
C GLN A 130 -8.12 -16.50 10.98
N GLN A 131 -8.20 -17.83 11.02
CA GLN A 131 -7.01 -18.70 11.02
C GLN A 131 -6.18 -18.60 9.73
N LEU A 132 -6.85 -18.49 8.58
CA LEU A 132 -6.15 -18.24 7.30
C LEU A 132 -5.46 -16.89 7.28
N LEU A 133 -6.12 -15.84 7.80
CA LEU A 133 -5.54 -14.52 7.91
C LEU A 133 -4.36 -14.49 8.88
N PHE A 134 -4.47 -15.21 10.01
CA PHE A 134 -3.37 -15.39 10.96
C PHE A 134 -2.15 -16.01 10.26
N ALA A 135 -2.32 -17.15 9.60
CA ALA A 135 -1.23 -17.80 8.88
C ALA A 135 -0.67 -16.96 7.73
N ALA A 136 -1.53 -16.26 6.99
CA ALA A 136 -1.10 -15.37 5.93
C ALA A 136 -0.27 -14.19 6.45
N PHE A 137 -0.62 -13.62 7.61
CA PHE A 137 0.15 -12.56 8.26
C PHE A 137 1.57 -13.05 8.60
N GLU A 138 1.70 -14.22 9.23
CA GLU A 138 3.00 -14.81 9.55
C GLU A 138 3.88 -14.98 8.31
N HIS A 139 3.29 -15.40 7.19
CA HIS A 139 4.03 -15.62 5.95
C HIS A 139 4.38 -14.33 5.19
N THR A 140 3.65 -13.23 5.39
CA THR A 140 3.75 -12.07 4.49
C THR A 140 4.19 -10.78 5.18
N LEU A 141 3.70 -10.54 6.37
CA LEU A 141 3.87 -9.25 7.07
C LEU A 141 4.65 -9.33 8.37
N ALA A 142 4.70 -10.48 9.05
CA ALA A 142 5.40 -10.60 10.34
C ALA A 142 6.86 -10.12 10.25
N GLY A 143 7.57 -10.45 9.17
CA GLY A 143 8.93 -9.99 8.95
C GLY A 143 9.09 -8.49 8.70
N LYS A 144 8.02 -7.82 8.25
CA LYS A 144 7.96 -6.36 8.01
C LYS A 144 7.38 -5.59 9.18
N ARG A 145 6.61 -6.25 10.01
CA ARG A 145 5.91 -5.71 11.19
C ARG A 145 6.44 -6.40 12.46
N ARG A 146 7.76 -6.37 12.67
CA ARG A 146 8.45 -7.17 13.70
C ARG A 146 8.00 -6.87 15.13
N GLN A 147 7.55 -5.63 15.39
CA GLN A 147 7.11 -5.20 16.72
C GLN A 147 5.61 -5.42 16.93
N LEU A 148 4.90 -5.93 15.93
CA LEU A 148 3.46 -6.14 15.99
C LEU A 148 3.16 -7.62 16.24
N ALA A 149 2.47 -7.91 17.35
CA ALA A 149 1.85 -9.22 17.56
C ALA A 149 0.81 -9.47 16.46
N ASN A 150 0.65 -10.73 16.03
CA ASN A 150 -0.27 -11.07 14.96
C ASN A 150 -1.71 -10.59 15.29
N PRO A 151 -2.27 -9.65 14.52
CA PRO A 151 -3.56 -9.05 14.83
C PRO A 151 -4.75 -10.02 14.73
N PHE A 152 -4.53 -11.19 14.11
CA PHE A 152 -5.57 -12.21 13.91
C PHE A 152 -5.55 -13.31 15.00
N GLY A 153 -4.86 -13.04 16.11
CA GLY A 153 -4.91 -13.88 17.31
C GLY A 153 -6.29 -13.89 18.00
N GLN A 154 -6.37 -14.49 19.19
CA GLN A 154 -7.64 -14.56 19.93
C GLN A 154 -8.12 -13.17 20.36
N ASP A 155 -7.22 -12.34 20.88
CA ASP A 155 -7.55 -11.01 21.38
C ASP A 155 -7.62 -10.00 20.22
N ILE A 156 -8.54 -9.04 20.36
CA ILE A 156 -8.61 -7.89 19.45
C ILE A 156 -7.51 -6.90 19.83
N PRO A 157 -6.66 -6.47 18.88
CA PRO A 157 -5.65 -5.47 19.17
C PRO A 157 -6.28 -4.17 19.71
N THR A 158 -5.76 -3.66 20.80
CA THR A 158 -6.23 -2.39 21.41
C THR A 158 -5.65 -1.16 20.74
N GLN A 159 -4.50 -1.30 20.06
CA GLN A 159 -3.78 -0.22 19.38
C GLN A 159 -3.21 -0.72 18.05
N ALA A 160 -3.03 0.20 17.12
CA ALA A 160 -2.49 -0.11 15.78
C ALA A 160 -0.99 -0.48 15.78
N GLY A 161 -0.31 -0.35 16.91
CA GLY A 161 1.14 -0.50 17.01
C GLY A 161 1.88 0.67 16.34
N PRO A 162 3.20 0.74 16.51
CA PRO A 162 4.00 1.79 15.89
C PRO A 162 3.99 1.64 14.37
N GLU A 163 3.99 2.78 13.67
CA GLU A 163 4.28 2.81 12.25
C GLU A 163 5.78 2.50 12.08
N GLU A 164 6.07 1.35 11.47
CA GLU A 164 7.45 1.04 11.12
C GLU A 164 7.80 1.87 9.89
N GLU A 165 8.88 2.67 10.00
CA GLU A 165 9.44 3.35 8.85
C GLU A 165 9.73 2.31 7.76
N GLU A 166 9.17 2.48 6.59
CA GLU A 166 9.46 1.66 5.44
C GLU A 166 10.95 1.88 5.12
N TYR A 167 11.78 0.89 5.45
CA TYR A 167 13.22 0.94 5.17
C TYR A 167 13.41 0.95 3.65
N TRP A 168 13.39 2.15 3.09
CA TRP A 168 13.84 2.39 1.73
C TRP A 168 15.30 2.82 1.79
N PRO A 169 16.21 2.17 1.06
CA PRO A 169 17.66 2.41 1.20
C PRO A 169 18.15 3.71 0.54
N ILE A 170 17.34 4.73 0.43
CA ILE A 170 17.82 6.05 0.04
C ILE A 170 18.33 6.74 1.32
N ARG A 171 19.61 6.57 1.59
CA ARG A 171 20.35 7.42 2.53
C ARG A 171 20.14 8.87 2.11
N ARG A 172 19.30 9.60 2.83
CA ARG A 172 19.44 11.06 2.86
C ARG A 172 20.83 11.32 3.40
N ARG A 173 21.78 11.69 2.53
CA ARG A 173 23.00 12.33 2.98
C ARG A 173 22.54 13.68 3.55
N THR A 174 22.39 13.77 4.86
CA THR A 174 22.42 15.03 5.56
C THR A 174 23.79 15.63 5.27
N GLY A 175 23.82 16.64 4.39
CA GLY A 175 24.98 17.47 4.18
C GLY A 175 25.26 18.23 5.46
N THR A 176 26.43 18.06 6.03
CA THR A 176 27.13 19.05 6.87
C THR A 176 27.79 20.05 5.97
#